data_b63045b92ee5dba5970861ac0308c1a4
#
_entry.id   b63045b92ee5dba5970861ac0308c1a4
#
_cell.length_a   1.000
_cell.length_b   1.000
_cell.length_c   1.000
_cell.angle_alpha   90.00
_cell.angle_beta   90.00
_cell.angle_gamma   90.00
#
_symmetry.space_group_name_H-M   'P 1'
#
loop_
_entity.id
_entity.type
_entity.pdbx_description
1 polymer ?
#
loop_
_entity_poly.entity_id
_entity_poly.type
_entity_poly.pdbx_seq_one_letter_code
_entity_poly.pdbx_strand_id
1 'polypeptide(L)'
;ADRGEHTFWYDAINDLMDKDVPALYDAAMAEHGFVAVDNPVYDLVSVKKDEGFVATATVALQPELNLTKTTGFTAECVTPEVTDKEIDNVLERRRAAAAELVPHKGPAVKGNIVHIDYEGLLEGKPFQGGTAKNQAVQLGSGRMIPGFEEGILGHKAGEEFEIFVTFPNRYHAKDLAGKPVVFKIKLIDVCVRQIPALNSDFAKKVANVDTMDELRAQVKQQLHDGKHAGALNRAKDQILTQLADASEGELPSVLVETTYQQQMEQIQQQLQMQRLSLDRY
;
A
#
# COMPACT_ATOMS: atom_id res chain seq x y z
N ALA A 1 18.14 58.49 -19.54
CA ALA A 1 17.93 57.77 -20.81
C ALA A 1 18.42 56.31 -20.72
N ASP A 2 19.41 56.00 -19.91
CA ASP A 2 20.13 54.69 -19.88
C ASP A 2 19.38 53.55 -19.16
N ARG A 3 18.46 53.86 -18.24
CA ARG A 3 17.69 52.78 -17.52
C ARG A 3 16.56 52.16 -18.34
N GLY A 4 16.00 52.87 -19.27
CA GLY A 4 14.91 52.38 -20.14
C GLY A 4 15.36 51.39 -21.21
N GLU A 5 16.54 51.62 -21.81
CA GLU A 5 17.13 50.76 -22.82
C GLU A 5 17.53 49.39 -22.22
N HIS A 6 18.10 49.38 -21.01
CA HIS A 6 18.49 48.13 -20.31
C HIS A 6 17.26 47.25 -20.02
N THR A 7 16.17 47.83 -19.53
CA THR A 7 14.94 47.09 -19.23
C THR A 7 14.30 46.48 -20.51
N PHE A 8 14.32 47.23 -21.59
CA PHE A 8 13.78 46.78 -22.90
C PHE A 8 14.57 45.60 -23.47
N TRP A 9 15.89 45.61 -23.31
CA TRP A 9 16.72 44.49 -23.74
C TRP A 9 16.49 43.21 -22.92
N TYR A 10 16.34 43.34 -21.60
CA TYR A 10 16.04 42.18 -20.76
C TYR A 10 14.68 41.57 -21.10
N ASP A 11 13.66 42.39 -21.32
CA ASP A 11 12.32 41.93 -21.72
C ASP A 11 12.36 41.24 -23.08
N ALA A 12 13.09 41.80 -24.05
CA ALA A 12 13.25 41.21 -25.37
C ALA A 12 14.00 39.86 -25.35
N ILE A 13 15.05 39.74 -24.48
CA ILE A 13 15.77 38.47 -24.30
C ILE A 13 14.88 37.42 -23.64
N ASN A 14 14.10 37.78 -22.64
CA ASN A 14 13.16 36.87 -22.01
C ASN A 14 12.08 36.39 -22.99
N ASP A 15 11.49 37.29 -23.76
CA ASP A 15 10.52 36.95 -24.80
C ASP A 15 11.12 35.99 -25.86
N LEU A 16 12.34 36.20 -26.24
CA LEU A 16 13.08 35.37 -27.18
C LEU A 16 13.31 33.96 -26.62
N MET A 17 13.77 33.88 -25.33
CA MET A 17 14.00 32.60 -24.68
C MET A 17 12.72 31.83 -24.39
N ASP A 18 11.62 32.54 -24.12
CA ASP A 18 10.35 31.91 -23.76
C ASP A 18 9.50 31.51 -24.99
N LYS A 19 9.67 32.16 -26.13
CA LYS A 19 8.83 31.96 -27.31
C LYS A 19 9.59 31.49 -28.56
N ASP A 20 10.66 32.21 -28.92
CA ASP A 20 11.32 31.94 -30.19
C ASP A 20 12.28 30.76 -30.15
N VAL A 21 13.04 30.61 -29.04
CA VAL A 21 13.98 29.49 -28.87
C VAL A 21 13.24 28.15 -28.81
N PRO A 22 12.14 27.99 -28.02
CA PRO A 22 11.37 26.76 -28.01
C PRO A 22 10.75 26.44 -29.41
N ALA A 23 10.25 27.44 -30.12
CA ALA A 23 9.68 27.23 -31.45
C ALA A 23 10.71 26.75 -32.47
N LEU A 24 11.93 27.29 -32.43
CA LEU A 24 13.04 26.83 -33.25
C LEU A 24 13.50 25.42 -32.88
N TYR A 25 13.54 25.11 -31.58
CA TYR A 25 13.84 23.77 -31.10
C TYR A 25 12.80 22.76 -31.65
N ASP A 26 11.51 23.02 -31.50
CA ASP A 26 10.45 22.14 -31.98
C ASP A 26 10.54 21.92 -33.51
N ALA A 27 10.83 22.96 -34.25
CA ALA A 27 11.03 22.86 -35.70
C ALA A 27 12.25 21.99 -36.05
N ALA A 28 13.38 22.15 -35.34
CA ALA A 28 14.58 21.34 -35.54
C ALA A 28 14.35 19.87 -35.21
N MET A 29 13.67 19.61 -34.06
CA MET A 29 13.32 18.25 -33.66
C MET A 29 12.43 17.56 -34.71
N ALA A 30 11.45 18.27 -35.24
CA ALA A 30 10.55 17.74 -36.27
C ALA A 30 11.30 17.48 -37.60
N GLU A 31 12.19 18.39 -38.02
CA GLU A 31 12.98 18.25 -39.24
C GLU A 31 13.88 17.02 -39.21
N HIS A 32 14.50 16.76 -38.07
CA HIS A 32 15.42 15.62 -37.92
C HIS A 32 14.75 14.34 -37.43
N GLY A 33 13.46 14.37 -37.06
CA GLY A 33 12.71 13.22 -36.55
C GLY A 33 13.21 12.75 -35.18
N PHE A 34 13.83 13.62 -34.41
CA PHE A 34 14.32 13.30 -33.06
C PHE A 34 13.17 13.25 -32.05
N VAL A 35 13.27 12.33 -31.11
CA VAL A 35 12.33 12.19 -29.99
C VAL A 35 13.07 12.49 -28.68
N ALA A 36 12.67 13.55 -28.01
CA ALA A 36 13.21 13.91 -26.70
C ALA A 36 12.65 13.00 -25.60
N VAL A 37 13.47 12.64 -24.63
CA VAL A 37 13.08 11.89 -23.42
C VAL A 37 13.15 12.74 -22.15
N ASP A 38 13.52 14.00 -22.30
CA ASP A 38 13.55 15.00 -21.22
C ASP A 38 13.24 16.39 -21.78
N ASN A 39 13.04 17.34 -20.87
CA ASN A 39 12.89 18.74 -21.23
C ASN A 39 14.23 19.32 -21.74
N PRO A 40 14.24 20.12 -22.81
CA PRO A 40 15.43 20.77 -23.28
C PRO A 40 15.93 21.84 -22.29
N VAL A 41 17.25 21.94 -22.13
CA VAL A 41 17.89 23.04 -21.46
C VAL A 41 18.38 24.03 -22.51
N TYR A 42 17.91 25.27 -22.42
CA TYR A 42 18.27 26.33 -23.33
C TYR A 42 19.34 27.24 -22.77
N ASP A 43 20.40 27.49 -23.55
CA ASP A 43 21.44 28.45 -23.24
C ASP A 43 21.58 29.48 -24.35
N LEU A 44 21.57 30.76 -23.98
CA LEU A 44 21.77 31.85 -24.93
C LEU A 44 23.29 32.15 -25.05
N VAL A 45 23.83 31.79 -26.20
CA VAL A 45 25.28 31.95 -26.43
C VAL A 45 25.62 33.38 -26.78
N SER A 46 24.85 34.04 -27.64
CA SER A 46 25.07 35.44 -28.00
C SER A 46 23.83 36.11 -28.59
N VAL A 47 23.66 37.40 -28.30
CA VAL A 47 22.69 38.27 -28.91
C VAL A 47 23.41 39.51 -29.44
N LYS A 48 23.23 39.83 -30.72
CA LYS A 48 23.81 41.01 -31.33
C LYS A 48 22.71 41.83 -31.99
N LYS A 49 22.77 43.12 -31.77
CA LYS A 49 21.85 44.05 -32.40
C LYS A 49 22.09 43.98 -33.91
N ASP A 50 21.00 43.77 -34.66
CA ASP A 50 20.97 43.69 -36.14
C ASP A 50 21.63 42.43 -36.77
N GLU A 51 22.26 41.53 -35.97
CA GLU A 51 22.85 40.27 -36.43
C GLU A 51 22.07 39.03 -36.02
N GLY A 52 21.15 39.16 -35.05
CA GLY A 52 20.33 38.05 -34.53
C GLY A 52 20.92 37.45 -33.22
N PHE A 53 20.52 36.21 -32.96
CA PHE A 53 20.96 35.50 -31.74
C PHE A 53 21.47 34.09 -32.06
N VAL A 54 22.25 33.56 -31.16
CA VAL A 54 22.67 32.16 -31.15
C VAL A 54 22.28 31.56 -29.80
N ALA A 55 21.47 30.53 -29.84
CA ALA A 55 21.08 29.75 -28.66
C ALA A 55 21.41 28.28 -28.90
N THR A 56 21.66 27.55 -27.83
CA THR A 56 21.81 26.09 -27.80
C THR A 56 20.69 25.47 -27.02
N ALA A 57 20.18 24.36 -27.53
CA ALA A 57 19.26 23.49 -26.77
C ALA A 57 19.94 22.15 -26.55
N THR A 58 20.09 21.78 -25.29
CA THR A 58 20.64 20.47 -24.90
C THR A 58 19.50 19.60 -24.38
N VAL A 59 19.31 18.45 -24.99
CA VAL A 59 18.25 17.52 -24.63
C VAL A 59 18.71 16.08 -24.76
N ALA A 60 18.20 15.20 -23.87
CA ALA A 60 18.41 13.76 -24.01
C ALA A 60 17.45 13.22 -25.06
N LEU A 61 17.96 12.49 -26.03
CA LEU A 61 17.19 11.87 -27.09
C LEU A 61 16.84 10.41 -26.72
N GLN A 62 15.75 9.90 -27.31
CA GLN A 62 15.42 8.48 -27.22
C GLN A 62 16.60 7.65 -27.76
N PRO A 63 17.10 6.69 -26.98
CA PRO A 63 18.24 5.88 -27.39
C PRO A 63 17.85 4.94 -28.52
N GLU A 64 18.74 4.80 -29.49
CA GLU A 64 18.66 3.73 -30.48
C GLU A 64 19.25 2.46 -29.87
N LEU A 65 18.38 1.47 -29.59
CA LEU A 65 18.79 0.17 -29.10
C LEU A 65 19.03 -0.79 -30.26
N ASN A 66 20.21 -1.34 -30.36
CA ASN A 66 20.51 -2.40 -31.31
C ASN A 66 20.19 -3.74 -30.67
N LEU A 67 19.16 -4.41 -31.18
CA LEU A 67 18.78 -5.76 -30.75
C LEU A 67 19.59 -6.78 -31.51
N THR A 68 20.63 -7.30 -30.89
CA THR A 68 21.50 -8.33 -31.51
C THR A 68 20.77 -9.64 -31.73
N LYS A 69 19.69 -9.89 -30.95
CA LYS A 69 18.85 -11.07 -31.05
C LYS A 69 17.39 -10.71 -30.76
N THR A 70 16.48 -11.10 -31.63
CA THR A 70 15.03 -10.83 -31.49
C THR A 70 14.16 -12.07 -31.35
N THR A 71 14.74 -13.26 -31.52
CA THR A 71 14.03 -14.55 -31.48
C THR A 71 14.88 -15.64 -30.82
N GLY A 72 14.24 -16.78 -30.47
CA GLY A 72 14.93 -17.92 -29.89
C GLY A 72 15.25 -17.76 -28.40
N PHE A 73 14.56 -16.88 -27.69
CA PHE A 73 14.57 -16.83 -26.22
C PHE A 73 13.74 -17.96 -25.66
N THR A 74 14.19 -18.52 -24.52
CA THR A 74 13.52 -19.63 -23.85
C THR A 74 13.37 -19.30 -22.36
N ALA A 75 12.23 -19.68 -21.78
CA ALA A 75 11.99 -19.54 -20.36
C ALA A 75 11.23 -20.75 -19.82
N GLU A 76 11.46 -21.10 -18.58
CA GLU A 76 10.72 -22.16 -17.90
C GLU A 76 9.40 -21.65 -17.36
N CYS A 77 8.28 -22.23 -17.82
CA CYS A 77 6.95 -21.96 -17.33
C CYS A 77 6.36 -23.22 -16.66
N VAL A 78 6.90 -23.58 -15.50
CA VAL A 78 6.41 -24.71 -14.72
C VAL A 78 5.42 -24.21 -13.69
N THR A 79 4.16 -24.64 -13.80
CA THR A 79 3.13 -24.37 -12.79
C THR A 79 3.27 -25.35 -11.63
N PRO A 80 3.54 -24.90 -10.40
CA PRO A 80 3.64 -25.78 -9.25
C PRO A 80 2.29 -26.47 -8.97
N GLU A 81 2.31 -27.72 -8.59
CA GLU A 81 1.10 -28.44 -8.20
C GLU A 81 0.44 -27.81 -6.98
N VAL A 82 -0.89 -27.91 -6.93
CA VAL A 82 -1.68 -27.48 -5.78
C VAL A 82 -1.82 -28.64 -4.82
N THR A 83 -1.34 -28.48 -3.61
CA THR A 83 -1.41 -29.47 -2.56
C THR A 83 -2.74 -29.41 -1.79
N ASP A 84 -3.19 -30.53 -1.23
CA ASP A 84 -4.38 -30.57 -0.37
C ASP A 84 -4.23 -29.66 0.85
N LYS A 85 -3.03 -29.54 1.42
CA LYS A 85 -2.74 -28.64 2.53
C LYS A 85 -2.99 -27.18 2.18
N GLU A 86 -2.71 -26.75 0.97
CA GLU A 86 -2.98 -25.38 0.52
C GLU A 86 -4.50 -25.15 0.39
N ILE A 87 -5.22 -26.14 -0.13
CA ILE A 87 -6.69 -26.10 -0.22
C ILE A 87 -7.28 -25.98 1.18
N ASP A 88 -6.86 -26.84 2.10
CA ASP A 88 -7.36 -26.84 3.50
C ASP A 88 -7.05 -25.50 4.19
N ASN A 89 -5.87 -24.92 3.99
CA ASN A 89 -5.53 -23.60 4.53
C ASN A 89 -6.43 -22.49 3.99
N VAL A 90 -6.85 -22.54 2.72
CA VAL A 90 -7.80 -21.57 2.17
C VAL A 90 -9.19 -21.78 2.76
N LEU A 91 -9.62 -23.02 2.88
CA LEU A 91 -10.92 -23.36 3.47
C LEU A 91 -11.00 -22.93 4.94
N GLU A 92 -9.98 -23.17 5.75
CA GLU A 92 -9.94 -22.73 7.14
C GLU A 92 -9.94 -21.20 7.28
N ARG A 93 -9.23 -20.48 6.41
CA ARG A 93 -9.30 -19.00 6.37
C ARG A 93 -10.70 -18.51 6.02
N ARG A 94 -11.36 -19.11 5.02
CA ARG A 94 -12.75 -18.79 4.66
C ARG A 94 -13.70 -19.11 5.79
N ARG A 95 -13.51 -20.26 6.46
CA ARG A 95 -14.27 -20.70 7.63
C ARG A 95 -14.14 -19.72 8.80
N ALA A 96 -12.92 -19.29 9.10
CA ALA A 96 -12.68 -18.29 10.14
C ALA A 96 -13.31 -16.93 9.79
N ALA A 97 -13.29 -16.53 8.51
CA ALA A 97 -13.90 -15.28 8.05
C ALA A 97 -15.47 -15.35 8.07
N ALA A 98 -16.04 -16.53 7.85
CA ALA A 98 -17.49 -16.78 7.87
C ALA A 98 -18.04 -16.99 9.30
N ALA A 99 -17.21 -16.87 10.34
CA ALA A 99 -17.66 -17.00 11.71
C ALA A 99 -18.65 -15.90 12.10
N GLU A 100 -19.73 -16.30 12.75
CA GLU A 100 -20.80 -15.42 13.23
C GLU A 100 -20.62 -15.14 14.73
N LEU A 101 -21.03 -13.95 15.14
CA LEU A 101 -21.11 -13.59 16.55
C LEU A 101 -22.48 -13.98 17.09
N VAL A 102 -22.51 -14.93 18.01
CA VAL A 102 -23.75 -15.41 18.64
C VAL A 102 -23.76 -14.96 20.09
N PRO A 103 -24.86 -14.36 20.58
CA PRO A 103 -24.98 -13.96 21.96
C PRO A 103 -24.77 -15.14 22.92
N HIS A 104 -23.95 -14.91 23.94
CA HIS A 104 -23.64 -15.89 24.99
C HIS A 104 -24.25 -15.44 26.32
N LYS A 105 -25.08 -16.29 26.91
CA LYS A 105 -25.75 -15.98 28.19
C LYS A 105 -24.90 -16.24 29.44
N GLY A 106 -23.72 -16.81 29.27
CA GLY A 106 -22.78 -17.10 30.34
C GLY A 106 -21.86 -15.92 30.68
N PRO A 107 -20.98 -16.11 31.68
CA PRO A 107 -19.94 -15.12 31.97
C PRO A 107 -18.94 -14.98 30.82
N ALA A 108 -18.35 -13.81 30.70
CA ALA A 108 -17.32 -13.50 29.73
C ALA A 108 -16.06 -14.34 29.97
N VAL A 109 -15.61 -15.07 28.97
CA VAL A 109 -14.38 -15.88 29.03
C VAL A 109 -13.42 -15.48 27.92
N LYS A 110 -12.15 -15.86 28.06
CA LYS A 110 -11.12 -15.62 27.05
C LYS A 110 -11.56 -16.16 25.67
N GLY A 111 -11.42 -15.33 24.64
CA GLY A 111 -11.85 -15.62 23.27
C GLY A 111 -13.23 -15.04 22.92
N ASN A 112 -14.04 -14.65 23.90
CA ASN A 112 -15.31 -13.97 23.61
C ASN A 112 -15.07 -12.56 23.07
N ILE A 113 -16.05 -12.07 22.33
CA ILE A 113 -16.15 -10.67 21.94
C ILE A 113 -17.23 -10.04 22.79
N VAL A 114 -16.88 -8.98 23.49
CA VAL A 114 -17.79 -8.23 24.34
C VAL A 114 -18.02 -6.84 23.79
N HIS A 115 -19.25 -6.35 23.88
CA HIS A 115 -19.54 -4.94 23.64
C HIS A 115 -19.66 -4.23 24.98
N ILE A 116 -18.91 -3.18 25.15
CA ILE A 116 -18.81 -2.44 26.41
C ILE A 116 -18.96 -0.93 26.18
N ASP A 117 -19.56 -0.28 27.16
CA ASP A 117 -19.36 1.14 27.38
C ASP A 117 -18.31 1.28 28.49
N TYR A 118 -17.36 2.18 28.32
CA TYR A 118 -16.39 2.43 29.37
C TYR A 118 -16.08 3.93 29.53
N GLU A 119 -15.78 4.32 30.76
CA GLU A 119 -15.31 5.64 31.13
C GLU A 119 -14.05 5.50 32.01
N GLY A 120 -12.92 5.99 31.51
CA GLY A 120 -11.65 6.01 32.23
C GLY A 120 -11.49 7.26 33.07
N LEU A 121 -11.13 7.08 34.33
CA LEU A 121 -10.90 8.13 35.29
C LEU A 121 -9.44 8.11 35.76
N LEU A 122 -8.75 9.23 35.63
CA LEU A 122 -7.46 9.50 36.24
C LEU A 122 -7.66 10.43 37.44
N GLU A 123 -7.32 9.96 38.64
CA GLU A 123 -7.53 10.73 39.89
C GLU A 123 -8.99 11.21 40.06
N GLY A 124 -9.95 10.40 39.59
CA GLY A 124 -11.38 10.69 39.68
C GLY A 124 -11.91 11.63 38.57
N LYS A 125 -11.09 12.03 37.59
CA LYS A 125 -11.50 12.90 36.48
C LYS A 125 -11.42 12.15 35.16
N PRO A 126 -12.42 12.27 34.26
CA PRO A 126 -12.35 11.69 32.93
C PRO A 126 -11.18 12.28 32.15
N PHE A 127 -10.49 11.45 31.35
CA PHE A 127 -9.38 11.88 30.49
C PHE A 127 -9.71 11.68 29.01
N GLN A 128 -9.05 12.44 28.16
CA GLN A 128 -9.28 12.42 26.72
C GLN A 128 -8.90 11.03 26.14
N GLY A 129 -9.84 10.42 25.39
CA GLY A 129 -9.66 9.08 24.82
C GLY A 129 -9.96 7.94 25.80
N GLY A 130 -10.34 8.25 27.06
CA GLY A 130 -10.71 7.26 28.08
C GLY A 130 -12.16 6.79 28.01
N THR A 131 -13.01 7.35 27.15
CA THR A 131 -14.43 7.02 27.07
C THR A 131 -14.80 6.49 25.70
N ALA A 132 -15.55 5.40 25.67
CA ALA A 132 -16.18 4.89 24.45
C ALA A 132 -17.52 4.23 24.77
N LYS A 133 -18.39 4.18 23.74
CA LYS A 133 -19.69 3.48 23.81
C LYS A 133 -19.77 2.40 22.77
N ASN A 134 -20.39 1.30 23.14
CA ASN A 134 -20.59 0.12 22.27
C ASN A 134 -19.30 -0.38 21.60
N GLN A 135 -18.20 -0.34 22.36
CA GLN A 135 -16.90 -0.76 21.86
C GLN A 135 -16.80 -2.28 21.88
N ALA A 136 -16.51 -2.88 20.72
CA ALA A 136 -16.22 -4.32 20.63
C ALA A 136 -14.80 -4.61 21.12
N VAL A 137 -14.66 -5.50 22.06
CA VAL A 137 -13.37 -5.94 22.63
C VAL A 137 -13.30 -7.46 22.59
N GLN A 138 -12.25 -8.01 21.98
CA GLN A 138 -11.99 -9.45 22.02
C GLN A 138 -11.11 -9.77 23.22
N LEU A 139 -11.66 -10.50 24.18
CA LEU A 139 -10.98 -10.88 25.42
C LEU A 139 -9.82 -11.85 25.15
N GLY A 140 -8.64 -11.53 25.66
CA GLY A 140 -7.41 -12.30 25.46
C GLY A 140 -6.68 -11.99 24.15
N SER A 141 -7.05 -10.91 23.48
CA SER A 141 -6.35 -10.44 22.25
C SER A 141 -5.05 -9.68 22.55
N GLY A 142 -4.91 -9.11 23.75
CA GLY A 142 -3.80 -8.27 24.15
C GLY A 142 -3.76 -6.91 23.45
N ARG A 143 -4.87 -6.47 22.85
CA ARG A 143 -4.97 -5.17 22.15
C ARG A 143 -5.27 -4.01 23.08
N MET A 144 -5.86 -4.32 24.23
CA MET A 144 -6.12 -3.35 25.29
C MET A 144 -4.92 -3.25 26.25
N ILE A 145 -4.92 -2.24 27.12
CA ILE A 145 -3.88 -2.12 28.14
C ILE A 145 -3.90 -3.33 29.10
N PRO A 146 -2.73 -3.76 29.59
CA PRO A 146 -2.64 -4.91 30.50
C PRO A 146 -3.59 -4.78 31.70
N GLY A 147 -4.29 -5.85 32.04
CA GLY A 147 -5.28 -5.88 33.08
C GLY A 147 -6.70 -5.47 32.69
N PHE A 148 -6.87 -4.80 31.54
CA PHE A 148 -8.20 -4.36 31.11
C PHE A 148 -9.08 -5.54 30.66
N GLU A 149 -8.56 -6.39 29.77
CA GLU A 149 -9.29 -7.56 29.29
C GLU A 149 -9.53 -8.58 30.39
N GLU A 150 -8.54 -8.76 31.27
CA GLU A 150 -8.60 -9.64 32.45
C GLU A 150 -9.66 -9.20 33.47
N GLY A 151 -9.82 -7.89 33.66
CA GLY A 151 -10.81 -7.34 34.57
C GLY A 151 -12.27 -7.55 34.10
N ILE A 152 -12.48 -7.85 32.85
CA ILE A 152 -13.83 -8.14 32.29
C ILE A 152 -14.18 -9.62 32.40
N LEU A 153 -13.19 -10.51 32.57
CA LEU A 153 -13.44 -11.94 32.66
C LEU A 153 -14.33 -12.27 33.88
N GLY A 154 -15.30 -13.16 33.65
CA GLY A 154 -16.22 -13.62 34.67
C GLY A 154 -17.49 -12.77 34.82
N HIS A 155 -17.53 -11.56 34.31
CA HIS A 155 -18.72 -10.70 34.30
C HIS A 155 -19.73 -11.13 33.26
N LYS A 156 -21.00 -10.77 33.44
CA LYS A 156 -22.12 -11.11 32.58
C LYS A 156 -22.68 -9.86 31.88
N ALA A 157 -23.35 -10.09 30.77
CA ALA A 157 -24.08 -9.03 30.06
C ALA A 157 -25.05 -8.30 31.00
N GLY A 158 -25.05 -6.97 30.94
CA GLY A 158 -25.85 -6.07 31.80
C GLY A 158 -25.17 -5.63 33.10
N GLU A 159 -24.01 -6.18 33.45
CA GLU A 159 -23.29 -5.78 34.64
C GLU A 159 -22.53 -4.46 34.46
N GLU A 160 -22.51 -3.66 35.52
CA GLU A 160 -21.70 -2.46 35.68
C GLU A 160 -20.68 -2.67 36.77
N PHE A 161 -19.41 -2.43 36.50
CA PHE A 161 -18.30 -2.68 37.45
C PHE A 161 -17.12 -1.75 37.17
N GLU A 162 -16.18 -1.71 38.08
CA GLU A 162 -14.95 -0.92 37.95
C GLU A 162 -13.73 -1.86 37.88
N ILE A 163 -12.81 -1.50 36.99
CA ILE A 163 -11.52 -2.18 36.93
C ILE A 163 -10.38 -1.19 37.22
N PHE A 164 -9.36 -1.66 37.91
CA PHE A 164 -8.17 -0.88 38.24
C PHE A 164 -7.01 -1.36 37.41
N VAL A 165 -6.45 -0.51 36.58
CA VAL A 165 -5.34 -0.85 35.70
C VAL A 165 -4.29 0.25 35.73
N THR A 166 -3.05 -0.10 35.36
CA THR A 166 -1.95 0.86 35.25
C THR A 166 -1.49 0.91 33.78
N PHE A 167 -1.39 2.11 33.23
CA PHE A 167 -0.84 2.27 31.90
C PHE A 167 0.62 1.83 31.83
N PRO A 168 1.05 1.18 30.74
CA PRO A 168 2.46 0.84 30.53
C PRO A 168 3.36 2.09 30.59
N ASN A 169 4.59 1.95 31.09
CA ASN A 169 5.56 3.06 31.13
C ASN A 169 5.91 3.61 29.75
N ARG A 170 5.80 2.78 28.69
CA ARG A 170 6.00 3.17 27.30
C ARG A 170 4.65 3.31 26.57
N TYR A 171 3.81 4.20 27.06
CA TYR A 171 2.54 4.50 26.38
C TYR A 171 2.66 5.74 25.50
N HIS A 172 1.94 5.76 24.37
CA HIS A 172 2.03 6.87 23.40
C HIS A 172 1.61 8.23 23.98
N ALA A 173 0.63 8.24 24.92
CA ALA A 173 0.23 9.44 25.67
C ALA A 173 1.10 9.57 26.93
N LYS A 174 2.07 10.48 26.89
CA LYS A 174 3.03 10.71 27.98
C LYS A 174 2.35 11.06 29.32
N ASP A 175 1.20 11.73 29.26
CA ASP A 175 0.44 12.16 30.43
C ASP A 175 -0.24 10.98 31.17
N LEU A 176 -0.38 9.83 30.53
CA LEU A 176 -0.99 8.62 31.08
C LEU A 176 0.05 7.53 31.41
N ALA A 177 1.25 7.59 30.84
CA ALA A 177 2.28 6.57 31.03
C ALA A 177 2.60 6.33 32.50
N GLY A 178 2.54 5.04 32.92
CA GLY A 178 2.83 4.60 34.30
C GLY A 178 1.78 4.99 35.34
N LYS A 179 0.69 5.66 34.96
CA LYS A 179 -0.33 6.09 35.93
C LYS A 179 -1.41 5.05 36.15
N PRO A 180 -1.88 4.87 37.42
CA PRO A 180 -3.04 4.05 37.74
C PRO A 180 -4.32 4.78 37.32
N VAL A 181 -5.25 4.05 36.73
CA VAL A 181 -6.55 4.57 36.30
C VAL A 181 -7.66 3.60 36.66
N VAL A 182 -8.85 4.13 36.81
CA VAL A 182 -10.06 3.36 37.07
C VAL A 182 -10.95 3.44 35.85
N PHE A 183 -11.37 2.30 35.30
CA PHE A 183 -12.38 2.26 34.27
C PHE A 183 -13.71 1.78 34.83
N LYS A 184 -14.74 2.60 34.65
CA LYS A 184 -16.13 2.22 34.85
C LYS A 184 -16.60 1.55 33.59
N ILE A 185 -17.02 0.30 33.69
CA ILE A 185 -17.41 -0.53 32.53
C ILE A 185 -18.87 -0.93 32.70
N LYS A 186 -19.61 -0.79 31.60
CA LYS A 186 -20.92 -1.41 31.43
C LYS A 186 -20.81 -2.47 30.36
N LEU A 187 -20.97 -3.73 30.72
CA LEU A 187 -20.95 -4.86 29.79
C LEU A 187 -22.32 -4.99 29.13
N ILE A 188 -22.41 -4.61 27.85
CA ILE A 188 -23.67 -4.59 27.10
C ILE A 188 -24.08 -6.02 26.72
N ASP A 189 -23.17 -6.72 26.05
CA ASP A 189 -23.36 -8.13 25.68
C ASP A 189 -22.06 -8.92 25.66
N VAL A 190 -22.20 -10.24 25.65
CA VAL A 190 -21.12 -11.19 25.48
C VAL A 190 -21.44 -12.04 24.27
N CYS A 191 -20.55 -12.07 23.30
CA CYS A 191 -20.69 -12.86 22.07
C CYS A 191 -19.59 -13.92 21.96
N VAL A 192 -19.99 -15.09 21.47
CA VAL A 192 -19.05 -16.15 21.08
C VAL A 192 -18.92 -16.16 19.57
N ARG A 193 -17.70 -16.28 19.11
CA ARG A 193 -17.43 -16.46 17.68
C ARG A 193 -17.71 -17.91 17.31
N GLN A 194 -18.87 -18.16 16.70
CA GLN A 194 -19.26 -19.48 16.22
C GLN A 194 -18.68 -19.71 14.83
N ILE A 195 -17.70 -20.59 14.75
CA ILE A 195 -17.09 -20.99 13.47
C ILE A 195 -17.99 -22.05 12.85
N PRO A 196 -18.47 -21.87 11.61
CA PRO A 196 -19.33 -22.82 10.94
C PRO A 196 -18.65 -24.17 10.72
N ALA A 197 -19.40 -25.26 10.68
CA ALA A 197 -18.89 -26.57 10.26
C ALA A 197 -18.60 -26.57 8.75
N LEU A 198 -17.62 -27.35 8.32
CA LEU A 198 -17.33 -27.57 6.90
C LEU A 198 -18.38 -28.56 6.33
N ASN A 199 -19.51 -28.05 5.89
CA ASN A 199 -20.63 -28.79 5.33
C ASN A 199 -21.21 -28.09 4.08
N SER A 200 -22.27 -28.64 3.52
CA SER A 200 -22.94 -28.09 2.34
C SER A 200 -23.47 -26.67 2.58
N ASP A 201 -23.95 -26.36 3.80
CA ASP A 201 -24.46 -25.01 4.12
C ASP A 201 -23.32 -23.98 4.09
N PHE A 202 -22.15 -24.36 4.59
CA PHE A 202 -20.94 -23.55 4.49
C PHE A 202 -20.53 -23.32 3.03
N ALA A 203 -20.56 -24.38 2.20
CA ALA A 203 -20.22 -24.29 0.78
C ALA A 203 -21.17 -23.33 0.03
N LYS A 204 -22.48 -23.42 0.29
CA LYS A 204 -23.48 -22.49 -0.23
C LYS A 204 -23.24 -21.04 0.20
N LYS A 205 -22.99 -20.84 1.48
CA LYS A 205 -22.79 -19.50 2.06
C LYS A 205 -21.54 -18.79 1.52
N VAL A 206 -20.44 -19.54 1.33
CA VAL A 206 -19.11 -18.95 1.03
C VAL A 206 -18.83 -18.84 -0.46
N ALA A 207 -19.39 -19.76 -1.27
CA ALA A 207 -19.07 -19.85 -2.69
C ALA A 207 -20.28 -20.13 -3.60
N ASN A 208 -21.48 -20.19 -3.03
CA ASN A 208 -22.72 -20.50 -3.76
C ASN A 208 -22.65 -21.83 -4.55
N VAL A 209 -22.00 -22.83 -3.97
CA VAL A 209 -21.91 -24.20 -4.50
C VAL A 209 -22.62 -25.18 -3.57
N ASP A 210 -23.11 -26.30 -4.11
CA ASP A 210 -23.99 -27.20 -3.35
C ASP A 210 -23.25 -28.19 -2.46
N THR A 211 -21.99 -28.49 -2.77
CA THR A 211 -21.20 -29.50 -2.05
C THR A 211 -19.80 -28.98 -1.63
N MET A 212 -19.23 -29.63 -0.61
CA MET A 212 -17.86 -29.38 -0.20
C MET A 212 -16.84 -29.79 -1.26
N ASP A 213 -17.14 -30.81 -2.06
CA ASP A 213 -16.25 -31.28 -3.13
C ASP A 213 -16.17 -30.23 -4.25
N GLU A 214 -17.27 -29.61 -4.61
CA GLU A 214 -17.30 -28.48 -5.56
C GLU A 214 -16.52 -27.27 -5.01
N LEU A 215 -16.68 -26.95 -3.73
CA LEU A 215 -15.92 -25.89 -3.09
C LEU A 215 -14.42 -26.17 -3.11
N ARG A 216 -13.99 -27.41 -2.81
CA ARG A 216 -12.60 -27.83 -2.90
C ARG A 216 -12.07 -27.75 -4.33
N ALA A 217 -12.84 -28.19 -5.31
CA ALA A 217 -12.48 -28.09 -6.72
C ALA A 217 -12.32 -26.63 -7.17
N GLN A 218 -13.22 -25.76 -6.77
CA GLN A 218 -13.13 -24.32 -7.05
C GLN A 218 -11.90 -23.68 -6.42
N VAL A 219 -11.60 -23.99 -5.17
CA VAL A 219 -10.39 -23.50 -4.47
C VAL A 219 -9.13 -24.01 -5.15
N LYS A 220 -9.11 -25.31 -5.53
CA LYS A 220 -8.00 -25.91 -6.27
C LYS A 220 -7.75 -25.19 -7.59
N GLN A 221 -8.83 -24.91 -8.34
CA GLN A 221 -8.72 -24.18 -9.61
C GLN A 221 -8.19 -22.77 -9.40
N GLN A 222 -8.70 -22.04 -8.42
CA GLN A 222 -8.21 -20.68 -8.10
C GLN A 222 -6.72 -20.66 -7.72
N LEU A 223 -6.29 -21.62 -6.90
CA LEU A 223 -4.88 -21.75 -6.53
C LEU A 223 -4.02 -22.11 -7.73
N HIS A 224 -4.48 -23.01 -8.59
CA HIS A 224 -3.80 -23.39 -9.82
C HIS A 224 -3.64 -22.19 -10.76
N ASP A 225 -4.71 -21.45 -11.02
CA ASP A 225 -4.68 -20.28 -11.90
C ASP A 225 -3.76 -19.18 -11.37
N GLY A 226 -3.78 -18.95 -10.05
CA GLY A 226 -2.84 -18.03 -9.40
C GLY A 226 -1.38 -18.47 -9.54
N LYS A 227 -1.09 -19.75 -9.33
CA LYS A 227 0.26 -20.31 -9.51
C LYS A 227 0.70 -20.27 -10.97
N HIS A 228 -0.20 -20.57 -11.91
CA HIS A 228 0.06 -20.50 -13.35
C HIS A 228 0.37 -19.08 -13.79
N ALA A 229 -0.44 -18.10 -13.39
CA ALA A 229 -0.19 -16.70 -13.67
C ALA A 229 1.18 -16.22 -13.12
N GLY A 230 1.53 -16.66 -11.90
CA GLY A 230 2.84 -16.39 -11.32
C GLY A 230 3.99 -17.04 -12.07
N ALA A 231 3.83 -18.27 -12.55
CA ALA A 231 4.80 -18.97 -13.38
C ALA A 231 5.00 -18.27 -14.73
N LEU A 232 3.90 -17.87 -15.36
CA LEU A 232 3.91 -17.15 -16.64
C LEU A 232 4.60 -15.78 -16.51
N ASN A 233 4.36 -15.04 -15.44
CA ASN A 233 5.04 -13.77 -15.20
C ASN A 233 6.54 -13.96 -15.02
N ARG A 234 6.97 -14.95 -14.22
CA ARG A 234 8.40 -15.27 -14.09
C ARG A 234 9.05 -15.66 -15.43
N ALA A 235 8.33 -16.42 -16.25
CA ALA A 235 8.82 -16.78 -17.59
C ALA A 235 8.96 -15.54 -18.50
N LYS A 236 8.00 -14.61 -18.44
CA LYS A 236 8.08 -13.32 -19.15
C LYS A 236 9.29 -12.50 -18.69
N ASP A 237 9.51 -12.41 -17.37
CA ASP A 237 10.64 -11.68 -16.80
C ASP A 237 11.98 -12.28 -17.24
N GLN A 238 12.09 -13.62 -17.30
CA GLN A 238 13.28 -14.31 -17.83
C GLN A 238 13.54 -13.97 -19.30
N ILE A 239 12.48 -13.90 -20.12
CA ILE A 239 12.62 -13.52 -21.53
C ILE A 239 13.02 -12.05 -21.66
N LEU A 240 12.42 -11.15 -20.87
CA LEU A 240 12.78 -9.74 -20.86
C LEU A 240 14.22 -9.51 -20.44
N THR A 241 14.69 -10.25 -19.41
CA THR A 241 16.09 -10.19 -19.00
C THR A 241 17.03 -10.64 -20.13
N GLN A 242 16.74 -11.78 -20.80
CA GLN A 242 17.54 -12.26 -21.93
C GLN A 242 17.51 -11.25 -23.12
N LEU A 243 16.37 -10.58 -23.33
CA LEU A 243 16.26 -9.56 -24.37
C LEU A 243 17.09 -8.33 -24.00
N ALA A 244 17.04 -7.88 -22.75
CA ALA A 244 17.85 -6.78 -22.27
C ALA A 244 19.35 -7.07 -22.37
N ASP A 245 19.77 -8.28 -21.98
CA ASP A 245 21.15 -8.73 -22.09
C ASP A 245 21.67 -8.84 -23.55
N ALA A 246 20.73 -9.06 -24.49
CA ALA A 246 21.02 -9.10 -25.93
C ALA A 246 20.87 -7.74 -26.62
N SER A 247 20.59 -6.69 -25.88
CA SER A 247 20.45 -5.31 -26.38
C SER A 247 21.74 -4.54 -26.16
N GLU A 248 22.19 -3.81 -27.19
CA GLU A 248 23.34 -2.92 -27.11
C GLU A 248 22.88 -1.49 -27.33
N GLY A 249 23.36 -0.56 -26.50
CA GLY A 249 23.04 0.86 -26.57
C GLY A 249 23.32 1.56 -25.25
N GLU A 250 23.50 2.87 -25.33
CA GLU A 250 23.66 3.71 -24.14
C GLU A 250 22.31 4.25 -23.72
N LEU A 251 21.96 4.04 -22.45
CA LEU A 251 20.74 4.58 -21.89
C LEU A 251 21.03 5.99 -21.30
N PRO A 252 20.29 7.03 -21.72
CA PRO A 252 20.37 8.33 -21.07
C PRO A 252 20.07 8.21 -19.57
N SER A 253 20.90 8.85 -18.75
CA SER A 253 20.78 8.84 -17.30
C SER A 253 19.40 9.32 -16.80
N VAL A 254 18.78 10.21 -17.55
CA VAL A 254 17.43 10.74 -17.28
C VAL A 254 16.37 9.63 -17.29
N LEU A 255 16.42 8.67 -18.24
CA LEU A 255 15.49 7.54 -18.27
C LEU A 255 15.64 6.63 -17.06
N VAL A 256 16.87 6.41 -16.61
CA VAL A 256 17.17 5.63 -15.41
C VAL A 256 16.61 6.34 -14.18
N GLU A 257 16.88 7.64 -14.05
CA GLU A 257 16.41 8.46 -12.93
C GLU A 257 14.87 8.53 -12.88
N THR A 258 14.22 8.78 -14.01
CA THR A 258 12.75 8.82 -14.11
C THR A 258 12.13 7.49 -13.69
N THR A 259 12.70 6.37 -14.17
CA THR A 259 12.23 5.03 -13.80
C THR A 259 12.42 4.76 -12.32
N TYR A 260 13.57 5.17 -11.76
CA TYR A 260 13.85 5.05 -10.32
C TYR A 260 12.84 5.83 -9.48
N GLN A 261 12.56 7.07 -9.84
CA GLN A 261 11.59 7.91 -9.13
C GLN A 261 10.17 7.30 -9.19
N GLN A 262 9.74 6.82 -10.35
CA GLN A 262 8.44 6.14 -10.51
C GLN A 262 8.33 4.89 -9.63
N GLN A 263 9.39 4.07 -9.58
CA GLN A 263 9.41 2.88 -8.72
C GLN A 263 9.38 3.26 -7.23
N MET A 264 10.12 4.29 -6.84
CA MET A 264 10.12 4.80 -5.45
C MET A 264 8.74 5.32 -5.04
N GLU A 265 8.05 6.05 -5.91
CA GLU A 265 6.68 6.50 -5.66
C GLU A 265 5.71 5.33 -5.50
N GLN A 266 5.80 4.31 -6.34
CA GLN A 266 4.97 3.11 -6.23
C GLN A 266 5.20 2.38 -4.89
N ILE A 267 6.47 2.21 -4.48
CA ILE A 267 6.82 1.61 -3.20
C ILE A 267 6.25 2.46 -2.04
N GLN A 268 6.41 3.78 -2.09
CA GLN A 268 5.87 4.67 -1.07
C GLN A 268 4.34 4.58 -0.95
N GLN A 269 3.64 4.57 -2.07
CA GLN A 269 2.18 4.39 -2.09
C GLN A 269 1.76 3.05 -1.50
N GLN A 270 2.48 1.96 -1.84
CA GLN A 270 2.21 0.63 -1.30
C GLN A 270 2.43 0.57 0.22
N LEU A 271 3.52 1.19 0.71
CA LEU A 271 3.82 1.28 2.14
C LEU A 271 2.78 2.12 2.89
N GLN A 272 2.33 3.24 2.31
CA GLN A 272 1.27 4.06 2.90
C GLN A 272 -0.04 3.30 3.05
N MET A 273 -0.45 2.50 2.05
CA MET A 273 -1.62 1.64 2.17
C MET A 273 -1.49 0.62 3.33
N GLN A 274 -0.28 0.18 3.63
CA GLN A 274 0.02 -0.71 4.76
C GLN A 274 0.30 0.04 6.08
N ARG A 275 0.21 1.38 6.09
CA ARG A 275 0.57 2.26 7.22
C ARG A 275 2.02 2.07 7.69
N LEU A 276 2.91 1.74 6.78
CA LEU A 276 4.35 1.63 6.99
C LEU A 276 5.06 2.86 6.42
N SER A 277 6.19 3.23 7.01
CA SER A 277 7.10 4.24 6.45
C SER A 277 8.31 3.57 5.81
N LEU A 278 8.94 4.26 4.86
CA LEU A 278 10.14 3.79 4.16
C LEU A 278 11.29 3.44 5.15
N ASP A 279 11.41 4.20 6.25
CA ASP A 279 12.43 3.98 7.28
C ASP A 279 12.25 2.66 8.07
N ARG A 280 11.11 2.01 7.92
CA ARG A 280 10.78 0.74 8.59
C ARG A 280 10.75 -0.45 7.63
N TYR A 281 10.94 -0.20 6.36
CA TYR A 281 11.04 -1.21 5.31
C TYR A 281 12.49 -1.62 5.12
#